data_3c87c4e3cd0978ec0f199efa580bb965
#
_entry.id   3c87c4e3cd0978ec0f199efa580bb965
#
_cell.length_a   1.000
_cell.length_b   1.000
_cell.length_c   1.000
_cell.angle_alpha   90.00
_cell.angle_beta   90.00
_cell.angle_gamma   90.00
#
_symmetry.space_group_name_H-M   'P 1'
#
loop_
_entity.id
_entity.type
_entity.pdbx_description
1 polymer ?
#
loop_
_entity_poly.entity_id
_entity_poly.type
_entity_poly.pdbx_seq_one_letter_code
_entity_poly.pdbx_strand_id
1 'polypeptide(L)'
;MCIRGSRGILHRIAGKDVAGGGGSFATISPVDKSTICEVARGDAGDIDKAAKAAKAAFPTWRDMPTKERKAILIRIAEGIEARAEEIALCECWDTGQAWRFMSKAAIRGAENFRYFADQVGAARDGQHLQSPTLMNITTRVPIGPVGVITPWNTPFMLSTWKIAPALAAGCTVVH
;
A
#
# COMPACT_ATOMS: atom_id res chain seq x y z
N MET A 1 5.89 -13.06 2.86
CA MET A 1 4.96 -13.18 3.97
C MET A 1 5.58 -14.02 5.06
N CYS A 2 5.48 -13.59 6.30
CA CYS A 2 6.10 -14.25 7.44
C CYS A 2 5.22 -15.40 7.94
N ILE A 3 5.54 -16.60 7.54
CA ILE A 3 5.06 -17.82 8.22
C ILE A 3 6.10 -18.18 9.25
N ARG A 4 5.69 -18.57 10.46
CA ARG A 4 6.57 -19.03 11.55
C ARG A 4 7.63 -20.00 11.01
N GLY A 5 8.91 -19.65 11.14
CA GLY A 5 10.04 -20.41 10.59
C GLY A 5 10.36 -20.17 9.11
N SER A 6 9.75 -19.16 8.46
CA SER A 6 10.10 -18.79 7.08
C SER A 6 11.44 -18.05 7.00
N ARG A 7 12.02 -17.98 5.79
CA ARG A 7 13.13 -17.04 5.49
C ARG A 7 12.69 -15.62 5.86
N GLY A 8 13.62 -14.81 6.38
CA GLY A 8 13.32 -13.44 6.81
C GLY A 8 12.64 -12.58 5.75
N ILE A 9 11.94 -11.54 6.20
CA ILE A 9 11.29 -10.55 5.32
C ILE A 9 12.32 -9.53 4.91
N LEU A 10 12.49 -9.35 3.61
CA LEU A 10 13.34 -8.33 2.99
C LEU A 10 12.50 -7.11 2.56
N HIS A 11 13.17 -5.98 2.35
CA HIS A 11 12.54 -4.85 1.66
C HIS A 11 12.20 -5.21 0.22
N ARG A 12 11.07 -4.71 -0.26
CA ARG A 12 10.69 -4.83 -1.68
C ARG A 12 10.84 -3.48 -2.38
N ILE A 13 11.95 -3.28 -3.10
CA ILE A 13 12.25 -2.02 -3.78
C ILE A 13 12.39 -2.27 -5.29
N ALA A 14 11.66 -1.52 -6.10
CA ALA A 14 11.64 -1.67 -7.57
C ALA A 14 11.43 -3.12 -8.04
N GLY A 15 10.55 -3.87 -7.34
CA GLY A 15 10.25 -5.26 -7.68
C GLY A 15 11.33 -6.28 -7.29
N LYS A 16 12.36 -5.89 -6.54
CA LYS A 16 13.45 -6.76 -6.07
C LYS A 16 13.47 -6.85 -4.54
N ASP A 17 13.88 -8.01 -4.03
CA ASP A 17 14.11 -8.18 -2.60
C ASP A 17 15.50 -7.64 -2.24
N VAL A 18 15.55 -6.77 -1.22
CA VAL A 18 16.75 -6.04 -0.81
C VAL A 18 16.93 -6.19 0.69
N ALA A 19 18.13 -6.54 1.12
CA ALA A 19 18.49 -6.55 2.54
C ALA A 19 18.49 -5.12 3.10
N GLY A 20 18.16 -4.97 4.37
CA GLY A 20 18.20 -3.70 5.05
C GLY A 20 19.61 -3.22 5.35
N GLY A 21 19.92 -1.95 5.10
CA GLY A 21 21.20 -1.34 5.45
C GLY A 21 21.45 -1.28 6.96
N GLY A 22 20.38 -1.30 7.77
CA GLY A 22 20.43 -1.38 9.23
C GLY A 22 20.49 -2.82 9.80
N GLY A 23 20.68 -3.84 8.95
CA GLY A 23 20.68 -5.25 9.35
C GLY A 23 19.28 -5.85 9.43
N SER A 24 19.00 -6.67 10.47
CA SER A 24 17.69 -7.27 10.72
C SER A 24 17.30 -7.20 12.19
N PHE A 25 16.05 -7.49 12.49
CA PHE A 25 15.54 -7.69 13.84
C PHE A 25 14.48 -8.80 13.83
N ALA A 26 14.39 -9.52 14.97
CA ALA A 26 13.37 -10.53 15.14
C ALA A 26 12.02 -9.88 15.45
N THR A 27 10.96 -10.27 14.73
CA THR A 27 9.60 -9.97 15.18
C THR A 27 9.13 -11.06 16.14
N ILE A 28 8.53 -10.63 17.25
CA ILE A 28 8.19 -11.47 18.40
C ILE A 28 6.68 -11.55 18.56
N SER A 29 6.15 -12.75 18.67
CA SER A 29 4.74 -12.98 18.94
C SER A 29 4.36 -12.35 20.30
N PRO A 30 3.34 -11.49 20.36
CA PRO A 30 2.86 -10.93 21.61
C PRO A 30 2.15 -11.98 22.49
N VAL A 31 1.74 -13.10 21.92
CA VAL A 31 0.96 -14.15 22.61
C VAL A 31 1.87 -15.05 23.44
N ASP A 32 2.92 -15.61 22.85
CA ASP A 32 3.77 -16.62 23.46
C ASP A 32 5.26 -16.22 23.53
N LYS A 33 5.60 -14.99 23.10
CA LYS A 33 6.97 -14.45 23.07
C LYS A 33 7.94 -15.21 22.17
N SER A 34 7.46 -16.13 21.35
CA SER A 34 8.29 -16.82 20.37
C SER A 34 8.67 -15.91 19.21
N THR A 35 9.84 -16.15 18.63
CA THR A 35 10.25 -15.49 17.39
C THR A 35 9.38 -15.96 16.23
N ILE A 36 8.78 -15.00 15.51
CA ILE A 36 8.01 -15.28 14.31
C ILE A 36 8.97 -15.39 13.12
N CYS A 37 9.76 -14.34 12.85
CA CYS A 37 10.78 -14.33 11.79
C CYS A 37 11.74 -13.14 11.96
N GLU A 38 12.79 -13.11 11.15
CA GLU A 38 13.67 -11.95 10.98
C GLU A 38 13.08 -10.99 9.95
N VAL A 39 13.17 -9.70 10.22
CA VAL A 39 12.70 -8.62 9.32
C VAL A 39 13.86 -7.69 9.04
N ALA A 40 14.06 -7.32 7.78
CA ALA A 40 15.07 -6.36 7.38
C ALA A 40 14.81 -5.01 8.05
N ARG A 41 15.85 -4.45 8.67
CA ARG A 41 15.82 -3.09 9.22
C ARG A 41 16.34 -2.12 8.18
N GLY A 42 15.46 -1.23 7.72
CA GLY A 42 15.83 -0.15 6.79
C GLY A 42 16.61 0.97 7.49
N ASP A 43 17.45 1.62 6.73
CA ASP A 43 18.12 2.86 7.11
C ASP A 43 17.72 4.02 6.16
N ALA A 44 18.31 5.19 6.36
CA ALA A 44 18.05 6.35 5.50
C ALA A 44 18.41 6.09 4.02
N GLY A 45 19.44 5.27 3.76
CA GLY A 45 19.83 4.88 2.40
C GLY A 45 18.78 4.00 1.72
N ASP A 46 18.11 3.13 2.45
CA ASP A 46 17.04 2.29 1.90
C ASP A 46 15.78 3.11 1.60
N ILE A 47 15.45 4.07 2.46
CA ILE A 47 14.36 5.03 2.20
C ILE A 47 14.66 5.87 0.96
N ASP A 48 15.89 6.35 0.79
CA ASP A 48 16.30 7.10 -0.40
C ASP A 48 16.20 6.24 -1.68
N LYS A 49 16.64 4.98 -1.65
CA LYS A 49 16.47 4.03 -2.77
C LYS A 49 14.99 3.81 -3.10
N ALA A 50 14.13 3.60 -2.09
CA ALA A 50 12.70 3.41 -2.29
C ALA A 50 12.04 4.66 -2.87
N ALA A 51 12.38 5.85 -2.36
CA ALA A 51 11.87 7.12 -2.87
C ALA A 51 12.31 7.39 -4.32
N LYS A 52 13.56 7.09 -4.67
CA LYS A 52 14.07 7.17 -6.05
C LYS A 52 13.34 6.21 -6.97
N ALA A 53 13.11 4.97 -6.55
CA ALA A 53 12.34 3.99 -7.31
C ALA A 53 10.89 4.43 -7.54
N ALA A 54 10.23 4.94 -6.51
CA ALA A 54 8.87 5.47 -6.62
C ALA A 54 8.83 6.69 -7.55
N LYS A 55 9.81 7.60 -7.47
CA LYS A 55 9.94 8.75 -8.37
C LYS A 55 10.15 8.33 -9.82
N ALA A 56 10.97 7.33 -10.07
CA ALA A 56 11.22 6.81 -11.42
C ALA A 56 9.97 6.16 -12.03
N ALA A 57 9.15 5.46 -11.22
CA ALA A 57 7.91 4.84 -11.67
C ALA A 57 6.75 5.84 -11.84
N PHE A 58 6.84 7.01 -11.23
CA PHE A 58 5.74 7.97 -11.15
C PHE A 58 5.22 8.43 -12.53
N PRO A 59 6.04 8.84 -13.52
CA PRO A 59 5.52 9.30 -14.81
C PRO A 59 4.65 8.25 -15.50
N THR A 60 5.13 7.01 -15.57
CA THR A 60 4.40 5.90 -16.18
C THR A 60 3.06 5.63 -15.49
N TRP A 61 3.04 5.67 -14.14
CA TRP A 61 1.83 5.45 -13.36
C TRP A 61 0.85 6.63 -13.46
N ARG A 62 1.34 7.85 -13.40
CA ARG A 62 0.56 9.09 -13.55
C ARG A 62 -0.16 9.13 -14.89
N ASP A 63 0.56 8.83 -15.97
CA ASP A 63 0.07 8.98 -17.35
C ASP A 63 -0.70 7.74 -17.83
N MET A 64 -0.81 6.71 -16.99
CA MET A 64 -1.56 5.49 -17.30
C MET A 64 -3.05 5.81 -17.50
N PRO A 65 -3.67 5.30 -18.60
CA PRO A 65 -5.10 5.48 -18.82
C PRO A 65 -5.94 5.03 -17.61
N THR A 66 -6.94 5.81 -17.27
CA THR A 66 -7.83 5.58 -16.11
C THR A 66 -8.38 4.15 -16.08
N LYS A 67 -8.79 3.61 -17.24
CA LYS A 67 -9.32 2.25 -17.37
C LYS A 67 -8.28 1.19 -16.96
N GLU A 68 -7.03 1.37 -17.35
CA GLU A 68 -5.95 0.43 -17.04
C GLU A 68 -5.58 0.50 -15.56
N ARG A 69 -5.47 1.71 -15.00
CA ARG A 69 -5.23 1.91 -13.57
C ARG A 69 -6.32 1.29 -12.72
N LYS A 70 -7.61 1.48 -13.09
CA LYS A 70 -8.75 0.80 -12.46
C LYS A 70 -8.58 -0.72 -12.49
N ALA A 71 -8.25 -1.28 -13.64
CA ALA A 71 -8.07 -2.73 -13.79
C ALA A 71 -6.94 -3.28 -12.88
N ILE A 72 -5.86 -2.53 -12.70
CA ILE A 72 -4.79 -2.90 -11.77
C ILE A 72 -5.29 -2.90 -10.32
N LEU A 73 -6.03 -1.88 -9.90
CA LEU A 73 -6.59 -1.80 -8.54
C LEU A 73 -7.55 -2.96 -8.26
N ILE A 74 -8.38 -3.34 -9.23
CA ILE A 74 -9.27 -4.52 -9.12
C ILE A 74 -8.45 -5.80 -8.98
N ARG A 75 -7.40 -6.01 -9.78
CA ARG A 75 -6.53 -7.19 -9.64
C ARG A 75 -5.83 -7.25 -8.28
N ILE A 76 -5.48 -6.10 -7.70
CA ILE A 76 -4.93 -6.05 -6.33
C ILE A 76 -6.00 -6.54 -5.34
N ALA A 77 -7.24 -6.07 -5.46
CA ALA A 77 -8.34 -6.53 -4.61
C ALA A 77 -8.57 -8.04 -4.70
N GLU A 78 -8.62 -8.59 -5.92
CA GLU A 78 -8.74 -10.03 -6.18
C GLU A 78 -7.58 -10.83 -5.57
N GLY A 79 -6.35 -10.32 -5.71
CA GLY A 79 -5.16 -10.94 -5.10
C GLY A 79 -5.20 -10.94 -3.56
N ILE A 80 -5.76 -9.90 -2.94
CA ILE A 80 -5.99 -9.83 -1.50
C ILE A 80 -7.05 -10.85 -1.07
N GLU A 81 -8.18 -10.90 -1.77
CA GLU A 81 -9.28 -11.85 -1.50
C GLU A 81 -8.80 -13.31 -1.60
N ALA A 82 -8.05 -13.64 -2.64
CA ALA A 82 -7.49 -14.97 -2.84
C ALA A 82 -6.53 -15.41 -1.71
N ARG A 83 -5.98 -14.47 -0.95
CA ARG A 83 -5.05 -14.72 0.17
C ARG A 83 -5.58 -14.22 1.51
N ALA A 84 -6.89 -14.02 1.64
CA ALA A 84 -7.49 -13.38 2.80
C ALA A 84 -7.20 -14.11 4.11
N GLU A 85 -7.28 -15.44 4.12
CA GLU A 85 -6.98 -16.26 5.30
C GLU A 85 -5.50 -16.15 5.70
N GLU A 86 -4.60 -16.22 4.74
CA GLU A 86 -3.16 -16.09 4.96
C GLU A 86 -2.80 -14.73 5.56
N ILE A 87 -3.38 -13.65 5.04
CA ILE A 87 -3.18 -12.29 5.55
C ILE A 87 -3.71 -12.17 6.98
N ALA A 88 -4.91 -12.68 7.25
CA ALA A 88 -5.52 -12.66 8.56
C ALA A 88 -4.70 -13.42 9.61
N LEU A 89 -4.17 -14.59 9.25
CA LEU A 89 -3.28 -15.36 10.14
C LEU A 89 -2.01 -14.60 10.47
N CYS A 90 -1.39 -13.93 9.48
CA CYS A 90 -0.21 -13.13 9.72
C CYS A 90 -0.49 -11.97 10.68
N GLU A 91 -1.60 -11.26 10.51
CA GLU A 91 -1.99 -10.20 11.43
C GLU A 91 -2.25 -10.74 12.85
N CYS A 92 -2.89 -11.91 12.99
CA CYS A 92 -3.09 -12.53 14.30
C CYS A 92 -1.76 -12.83 15.01
N TRP A 93 -0.78 -13.35 14.28
CA TRP A 93 0.52 -13.68 14.87
C TRP A 93 1.34 -12.45 15.24
N ASP A 94 1.34 -11.44 14.38
CA ASP A 94 2.16 -10.24 14.56
C ASP A 94 1.55 -9.28 15.59
N THR A 95 0.23 -9.08 15.56
CA THR A 95 -0.46 -8.12 16.43
C THR A 95 -1.06 -8.73 17.69
N GLY A 96 -1.21 -10.05 17.77
CA GLY A 96 -1.94 -10.73 18.84
C GLY A 96 -3.47 -10.55 18.80
N GLN A 97 -4.00 -9.95 17.75
CA GLN A 97 -5.44 -9.75 17.58
C GLN A 97 -6.17 -11.07 17.36
N ALA A 98 -7.39 -11.16 17.88
CA ALA A 98 -8.19 -12.37 17.76
C ALA A 98 -8.65 -12.62 16.30
N TRP A 99 -8.59 -13.87 15.87
CA TRP A 99 -9.03 -14.33 14.54
C TRP A 99 -10.41 -13.81 14.12
N ARG A 100 -11.38 -13.79 15.05
CA ARG A 100 -12.74 -13.30 14.76
C ARG A 100 -12.80 -11.87 14.21
N PHE A 101 -11.76 -11.06 14.47
CA PHE A 101 -11.64 -9.70 13.94
C PHE A 101 -10.79 -9.67 12.68
N MET A 102 -9.64 -10.36 12.68
CA MET A 102 -8.68 -10.32 11.59
C MET A 102 -9.15 -11.08 10.36
N SER A 103 -9.97 -12.13 10.50
CA SER A 103 -10.57 -12.84 9.37
C SER A 103 -11.37 -11.94 8.41
N LYS A 104 -11.83 -10.78 8.87
CA LYS A 104 -12.56 -9.80 8.06
C LYS A 104 -11.66 -8.66 7.56
N ALA A 105 -10.46 -8.51 8.11
CA ALA A 105 -9.60 -7.36 7.82
C ALA A 105 -9.09 -7.37 6.37
N ALA A 106 -8.70 -8.54 5.85
CA ALA A 106 -8.24 -8.68 4.47
C ALA A 106 -9.34 -8.36 3.46
N ILE A 107 -10.57 -8.86 3.69
CA ILE A 107 -11.73 -8.57 2.83
C ILE A 107 -12.01 -7.07 2.81
N ARG A 108 -12.03 -6.41 3.96
CA ARG A 108 -12.17 -4.94 4.04
C ARG A 108 -11.05 -4.22 3.30
N GLY A 109 -9.83 -4.75 3.34
CA GLY A 109 -8.71 -4.23 2.56
C GLY A 109 -8.95 -4.31 1.06
N ALA A 110 -9.49 -5.43 0.56
CA ALA A 110 -9.88 -5.59 -0.83
C ALA A 110 -11.02 -4.63 -1.22
N GLU A 111 -12.03 -4.47 -0.37
CA GLU A 111 -13.13 -3.52 -0.57
C GLU A 111 -12.63 -2.08 -0.73
N ASN A 112 -11.60 -1.67 0.02
CA ASN A 112 -10.98 -0.36 -0.15
C ASN A 112 -10.41 -0.18 -1.56
N PHE A 113 -9.69 -1.17 -2.08
CA PHE A 113 -9.17 -1.11 -3.45
C PHE A 113 -10.29 -1.07 -4.49
N ARG A 114 -11.38 -1.82 -4.31
CA ARG A 114 -12.55 -1.78 -5.20
C ARG A 114 -13.23 -0.41 -5.17
N TYR A 115 -13.46 0.12 -3.98
CA TYR A 115 -14.04 1.45 -3.82
C TYR A 115 -13.24 2.53 -4.56
N PHE A 116 -11.92 2.59 -4.32
CA PHE A 116 -11.09 3.60 -4.98
C PHE A 116 -10.89 3.32 -6.47
N ALA A 117 -10.94 2.06 -6.91
CA ALA A 117 -10.98 1.72 -8.33
C ALA A 117 -12.21 2.33 -9.03
N ASP A 118 -13.35 2.34 -8.38
CA ASP A 118 -14.57 2.96 -8.91
C ASP A 118 -14.47 4.50 -8.92
N GLN A 119 -13.79 5.08 -7.94
CA GLN A 119 -13.59 6.52 -7.87
C GLN A 119 -12.64 7.06 -8.95
N VAL A 120 -11.72 6.24 -9.51
CA VAL A 120 -10.75 6.69 -10.53
C VAL A 120 -11.43 7.34 -11.73
N GLY A 121 -12.55 6.78 -12.19
CA GLY A 121 -13.31 7.32 -13.32
C GLY A 121 -14.35 8.39 -12.94
N ALA A 122 -14.70 8.49 -11.65
CA ALA A 122 -15.70 9.42 -11.14
C ALA A 122 -15.07 10.74 -10.65
N ALA A 123 -13.75 10.77 -10.45
CA ALA A 123 -13.05 11.99 -10.05
C ALA A 123 -13.20 13.06 -11.12
N ARG A 124 -13.97 14.07 -10.80
CA ARG A 124 -14.19 15.21 -11.70
C ARG A 124 -13.07 16.21 -11.53
N ASP A 125 -12.56 16.72 -12.65
CA ASP A 125 -11.78 17.95 -12.65
C ASP A 125 -12.65 19.10 -12.12
N GLY A 126 -11.99 20.07 -11.51
CA GLY A 126 -12.62 21.08 -10.67
C GLY A 126 -13.63 21.98 -11.37
N GLN A 127 -14.05 23.01 -10.65
CA GLN A 127 -15.06 23.96 -11.11
C GLN A 127 -14.54 24.81 -12.27
N HIS A 128 -15.40 25.02 -13.24
CA HIS A 128 -15.19 25.95 -14.31
C HIS A 128 -15.96 27.24 -13.96
N LEU A 129 -15.22 28.29 -13.60
CA LEU A 129 -15.80 29.61 -13.35
C LEU A 129 -15.64 30.47 -14.61
N GLN A 130 -16.75 30.80 -15.22
CA GLN A 130 -16.78 31.65 -16.42
C GLN A 130 -16.96 33.10 -16.03
N SER A 131 -16.10 33.98 -16.55
CA SER A 131 -16.26 35.42 -16.50
C SER A 131 -16.22 36.01 -17.92
N PRO A 132 -16.68 37.23 -18.13
CA PRO A 132 -16.69 37.89 -19.47
C PRO A 132 -15.30 38.00 -20.12
N THR A 133 -14.23 37.97 -19.32
CA THR A 133 -12.86 38.23 -19.80
C THR A 133 -11.87 37.15 -19.43
N LEU A 134 -12.24 36.16 -18.58
CA LEU A 134 -11.34 35.15 -18.07
C LEU A 134 -12.01 33.78 -18.02
N MET A 135 -11.28 32.74 -18.44
CA MET A 135 -11.64 31.34 -18.23
C MET A 135 -10.78 30.79 -17.12
N ASN A 136 -11.39 30.38 -16.02
CA ASN A 136 -10.70 29.73 -14.91
C ASN A 136 -10.99 28.22 -14.93
N ILE A 137 -9.95 27.40 -15.13
CA ILE A 137 -10.05 25.94 -15.17
C ILE A 137 -9.21 25.40 -14.04
N THR A 138 -9.83 24.62 -13.14
CA THR A 138 -9.13 23.91 -12.08
C THR A 138 -8.97 22.46 -12.50
N THR A 139 -7.73 21.97 -12.55
CA THR A 139 -7.41 20.54 -12.81
C THR A 139 -6.81 19.91 -11.58
N ARG A 140 -7.06 18.59 -11.40
CA ARG A 140 -6.42 17.79 -10.35
C ARG A 140 -5.30 16.99 -10.95
N VAL A 141 -4.12 17.09 -10.34
CA VAL A 141 -2.94 16.35 -10.77
C VAL A 141 -2.35 15.53 -9.62
N PRO A 142 -1.81 14.32 -9.89
CA PRO A 142 -1.09 13.55 -8.88
C PRO A 142 0.11 14.33 -8.34
N ILE A 143 0.30 14.32 -7.03
CA ILE A 143 1.37 15.09 -6.36
C ILE A 143 2.75 14.44 -6.45
N GLY A 144 2.84 13.17 -6.86
CA GLY A 144 4.11 12.44 -6.93
C GLY A 144 4.17 11.19 -6.06
N PRO A 145 5.37 10.77 -5.67
CA PRO A 145 5.55 9.72 -4.67
C PRO A 145 5.00 10.11 -3.31
N VAL A 146 4.33 9.19 -2.64
CA VAL A 146 3.69 9.37 -1.33
C VAL A 146 4.27 8.39 -0.33
N GLY A 147 4.71 8.88 0.84
CA GLY A 147 5.05 8.05 1.99
C GLY A 147 3.80 7.58 2.72
N VAL A 148 3.70 6.29 2.99
CA VAL A 148 2.60 5.69 3.75
C VAL A 148 3.13 5.14 5.06
N ILE A 149 2.64 5.70 6.18
CA ILE A 149 2.94 5.25 7.54
C ILE A 149 1.66 4.71 8.13
N THR A 150 1.68 3.48 8.58
CA THR A 150 0.53 2.79 9.17
C THR A 150 0.72 2.53 10.65
N PRO A 151 -0.36 2.58 11.44
CA PRO A 151 -0.31 2.16 12.84
C PRO A 151 -0.15 0.63 12.94
N TRP A 152 0.34 0.20 14.08
CA TRP A 152 0.71 -1.19 14.38
C TRP A 152 -0.47 -2.10 14.75
N ASN A 153 -1.64 -1.54 15.04
CA ASN A 153 -2.77 -2.31 15.62
C ASN A 153 -3.59 -3.12 14.61
N THR A 154 -3.73 -2.64 13.37
CA THR A 154 -4.35 -3.35 12.24
C THR A 154 -3.63 -2.94 10.95
N PRO A 155 -2.35 -3.31 10.83
CA PRO A 155 -1.45 -2.71 9.84
C PRO A 155 -1.92 -2.96 8.40
N PHE A 156 -2.38 -4.16 8.05
CA PHE A 156 -2.80 -4.48 6.69
C PHE A 156 -4.00 -3.63 6.24
N MET A 157 -5.09 -3.65 7.02
CA MET A 157 -6.30 -2.89 6.66
C MET A 157 -6.01 -1.39 6.55
N LEU A 158 -5.25 -0.84 7.51
CA LEU A 158 -4.93 0.59 7.53
C LEU A 158 -3.91 0.99 6.45
N SER A 159 -3.05 0.06 6.00
CA SER A 159 -2.23 0.24 4.79
C SER A 159 -3.11 0.42 3.56
N THR A 160 -4.12 -0.44 3.39
CA THR A 160 -5.01 -0.35 2.22
C THR A 160 -5.78 0.97 2.16
N TRP A 161 -6.15 1.55 3.31
CA TRP A 161 -6.83 2.86 3.38
C TRP A 161 -5.98 4.02 2.88
N LYS A 162 -4.67 3.87 2.85
CA LYS A 162 -3.73 4.89 2.40
C LYS A 162 -3.17 4.59 1.01
N ILE A 163 -2.85 3.34 0.75
CA ILE A 163 -2.26 2.90 -0.53
C ILE A 163 -3.29 2.97 -1.66
N ALA A 164 -4.51 2.49 -1.43
CA ALA A 164 -5.55 2.45 -2.46
C ALA A 164 -5.90 3.85 -3.01
N PRO A 165 -6.22 4.88 -2.17
CA PRO A 165 -6.48 6.23 -2.69
C PRO A 165 -5.26 6.87 -3.35
N ALA A 166 -4.04 6.66 -2.81
CA ALA A 166 -2.83 7.21 -3.40
C ALA A 166 -2.59 6.67 -4.82
N LEU A 167 -2.68 5.35 -5.00
CA LEU A 167 -2.56 4.71 -6.31
C LEU A 167 -3.70 5.11 -7.24
N ALA A 168 -4.94 5.18 -6.75
CA ALA A 168 -6.10 5.61 -7.53
C ALA A 168 -5.92 7.03 -8.06
N ALA A 169 -5.39 7.94 -7.25
CA ALA A 169 -5.09 9.32 -7.62
C ALA A 169 -3.92 9.46 -8.61
N GLY A 170 -3.21 8.37 -8.95
CA GLY A 170 -2.06 8.40 -9.87
C GLY A 170 -0.72 8.66 -9.18
N CYS A 171 -0.65 8.60 -7.85
CA CYS A 171 0.59 8.70 -7.09
C CYS A 171 1.28 7.34 -7.00
N THR A 172 2.60 7.32 -6.85
CA THR A 172 3.37 6.14 -6.45
C THR A 172 3.57 6.13 -4.95
N VAL A 173 3.85 4.96 -4.36
CA VAL A 173 3.86 4.77 -2.91
C VAL A 173 5.18 4.20 -2.43
N VAL A 174 5.67 4.73 -1.30
CA VAL A 174 6.68 4.13 -0.42
C VAL A 174 6.00 3.80 0.90
N HIS A 175 5.98 2.53 1.28
CA HIS A 175 5.33 2.01 2.48
C HIS A 175 6.32 1.25 3.36
#